data_f5cbcac9187c8104a7ceafbfce8d8794
#
_entry.id   f5cbcac9187c8104a7ceafbfce8d8794
#
_cell.length_a   1.000
_cell.length_b   1.000
_cell.length_c   1.000
_cell.angle_alpha   90.00
_cell.angle_beta   90.00
_cell.angle_gamma   90.00
#
_symmetry.space_group_name_H-M   'P 1'
#
loop_
_entity.id
_entity.type
_entity.pdbx_description
1 polymer ?
#
loop_
_entity_poly.entity_id
_entity_poly.type
_entity_poly.pdbx_seq_one_letter_code
_entity_poly.pdbx_strand_id
1 'polypeptide(L)'
;QAIAKQVEAMVVISAGFKEVGGKGVELERQLQEKVRSAGIPLIGPNCLGVINTDPAVRMNAAFGRKMPGPGNLAFLSQSGALCTSVLDYAEERHMGFSKFISFGNKADVNEIDLLDYLASDPTTDVIAMYLEDISDGRRFIETVRKIFWETHKPMLCLKSGRTPEGAKAVSSHTGSLAGSDSVYDALLVQSGVQRVDTIAELFDSAALYCTQPLPRGGRVAIITNAGGPGIMATDAAVRFGLKLAELSPATQ
;
A
#
# COMPACT_ATOMS: atom_id res chain seq x y z
N GLN A 1 0.23 -31.27 -4.73
CA GLN A 1 -1.11 -31.45 -5.35
C GLN A 1 -1.47 -30.28 -6.27
N ALA A 2 -1.41 -29.02 -5.84
CA ALA A 2 -1.74 -27.85 -6.66
C ALA A 2 -0.89 -27.77 -7.95
N ILE A 3 0.42 -27.94 -7.84
CA ILE A 3 1.34 -28.00 -8.99
C ILE A 3 0.92 -29.09 -9.99
N ALA A 4 0.56 -30.28 -9.50
CA ALA A 4 0.10 -31.38 -10.36
C ALA A 4 -1.25 -31.10 -11.04
N LYS A 5 -2.00 -30.08 -10.58
CA LYS A 5 -3.23 -29.58 -11.19
C LYS A 5 -2.99 -28.43 -12.16
N GLN A 6 -1.75 -28.07 -12.38
CA GLN A 6 -1.35 -26.98 -13.31
C GLN A 6 -2.07 -25.63 -13.02
N VAL A 7 -2.20 -25.30 -11.72
CA VAL A 7 -2.74 -23.99 -11.34
C VAL A 7 -1.81 -22.88 -11.80
N GLU A 8 -2.37 -21.77 -12.23
CA GLU A 8 -1.59 -20.63 -12.76
C GLU A 8 -1.03 -19.72 -11.66
N ALA A 9 -1.66 -19.70 -10.46
CA ALA A 9 -1.21 -18.95 -9.29
C ALA A 9 -1.67 -19.60 -7.99
N MET A 10 -1.04 -19.26 -6.87
CA MET A 10 -1.41 -19.72 -5.55
C MET A 10 -1.52 -18.58 -4.55
N VAL A 11 -2.50 -18.69 -3.65
CA VAL A 11 -2.59 -17.87 -2.43
C VAL A 11 -2.53 -18.81 -1.25
N VAL A 12 -1.55 -18.63 -0.37
CA VAL A 12 -1.40 -19.41 0.86
C VAL A 12 -1.72 -18.54 2.06
N ILE A 13 -2.94 -18.74 2.59
CA ILE A 13 -3.46 -17.95 3.72
C ILE A 13 -2.85 -18.39 5.05
N SER A 14 -2.60 -19.70 5.19
CA SER A 14 -2.13 -20.32 6.44
C SER A 14 -0.88 -19.67 7.00
N ALA A 15 -0.85 -19.51 8.33
CA ALA A 15 0.33 -19.18 9.13
C ALA A 15 1.11 -20.45 9.51
N GLY A 16 2.23 -20.28 10.22
CA GLY A 16 3.10 -21.38 10.69
C GLY A 16 4.38 -21.51 9.85
N PHE A 17 4.77 -20.44 9.18
CA PHE A 17 5.98 -20.36 8.35
C PHE A 17 7.07 -19.52 9.04
N LYS A 18 7.79 -18.65 8.33
CA LYS A 18 8.94 -17.94 8.91
C LYS A 18 8.59 -17.07 10.11
N GLU A 19 7.36 -16.56 10.22
CA GLU A 19 6.91 -15.75 11.34
C GLU A 19 6.93 -16.46 12.70
N VAL A 20 6.88 -17.81 12.70
CA VAL A 20 7.00 -18.60 13.94
C VAL A 20 8.44 -19.05 14.21
N GLY A 21 9.38 -18.75 13.32
CA GLY A 21 10.78 -19.17 13.43
C GLY A 21 11.02 -20.67 13.28
N GLY A 22 12.23 -21.11 13.61
CA GLY A 22 12.58 -22.53 13.67
C GLY A 22 12.19 -23.33 12.42
N LYS A 23 11.36 -24.36 12.60
CA LYS A 23 10.87 -25.20 11.47
C LYS A 23 10.04 -24.43 10.45
N GLY A 24 9.41 -23.32 10.84
CA GLY A 24 8.60 -22.49 9.94
C GLY A 24 9.44 -21.86 8.84
N VAL A 25 10.66 -21.43 9.15
CA VAL A 25 11.60 -20.87 8.16
C VAL A 25 11.92 -21.90 7.08
N GLU A 26 12.18 -23.14 7.48
CA GLU A 26 12.50 -24.23 6.55
C GLU A 26 11.28 -24.60 5.68
N LEU A 27 10.08 -24.60 6.26
CA LEU A 27 8.83 -24.85 5.51
C LEU A 27 8.59 -23.78 4.46
N GLU A 28 8.84 -22.51 4.79
CA GLU A 28 8.68 -21.40 3.83
C GLU A 28 9.69 -21.53 2.69
N ARG A 29 10.96 -21.84 2.99
CA ARG A 29 12.00 -22.07 1.99
C ARG A 29 11.62 -23.20 1.02
N GLN A 30 11.14 -24.34 1.55
CA GLN A 30 10.69 -25.47 0.73
C GLN A 30 9.46 -25.11 -0.12
N LEU A 31 8.52 -24.31 0.42
CA LEU A 31 7.37 -23.82 -0.33
C LEU A 31 7.83 -22.95 -1.50
N GLN A 32 8.70 -21.98 -1.23
CA GLN A 32 9.27 -21.05 -2.21
C GLN A 32 10.00 -21.81 -3.33
N GLU A 33 10.87 -22.75 -2.99
CA GLU A 33 11.60 -23.55 -3.98
C GLU A 33 10.66 -24.35 -4.89
N LYS A 34 9.62 -24.96 -4.32
CA LYS A 34 8.65 -25.74 -5.10
C LYS A 34 7.84 -24.89 -6.07
N VAL A 35 7.35 -23.70 -5.64
CA VAL A 35 6.56 -22.85 -6.53
C VAL A 35 7.40 -22.21 -7.61
N ARG A 36 8.62 -21.77 -7.28
CA ARG A 36 9.58 -21.23 -8.25
C ARG A 36 10.01 -22.26 -9.29
N SER A 37 10.30 -23.50 -8.86
CA SER A 37 10.63 -24.59 -9.78
C SER A 37 9.49 -24.91 -10.74
N ALA A 38 8.26 -24.68 -10.33
CA ALA A 38 7.07 -24.90 -11.14
C ALA A 38 6.66 -23.68 -11.97
N GLY A 39 7.32 -22.52 -11.78
CA GLY A 39 6.95 -21.26 -12.44
C GLY A 39 5.60 -20.71 -12.02
N ILE A 40 5.13 -21.03 -10.81
CA ILE A 40 3.79 -20.64 -10.30
C ILE A 40 3.97 -19.53 -9.27
N PRO A 41 3.47 -18.31 -9.53
CA PRO A 41 3.55 -17.22 -8.56
C PRO A 41 2.72 -17.52 -7.29
N LEU A 42 3.25 -17.12 -6.13
CA LEU A 42 2.64 -17.37 -4.83
C LEU A 42 2.51 -16.08 -4.03
N ILE A 43 1.28 -15.77 -3.60
CA ILE A 43 0.96 -14.75 -2.59
C ILE A 43 0.92 -15.38 -1.20
N GLY A 44 1.55 -14.73 -0.24
CA GLY A 44 1.65 -15.23 1.14
C GLY A 44 2.99 -15.95 1.40
N PRO A 45 3.04 -16.90 2.34
CA PRO A 45 1.99 -17.34 3.27
C PRO A 45 1.63 -16.29 4.34
N ASN A 46 0.78 -16.67 5.30
CA ASN A 46 0.40 -15.82 6.43
C ASN A 46 -0.22 -14.48 5.97
N CYS A 47 -1.25 -14.54 5.14
CA CYS A 47 -1.89 -13.36 4.56
C CYS A 47 -3.42 -13.46 4.64
N LEU A 48 -4.13 -12.34 4.46
CA LEU A 48 -5.59 -12.35 4.30
C LEU A 48 -6.00 -12.92 2.94
N GLY A 49 -5.22 -12.66 1.90
CA GLY A 49 -5.50 -13.02 0.52
C GLY A 49 -5.69 -11.83 -0.40
N VAL A 50 -6.35 -12.06 -1.54
CA VAL A 50 -6.44 -11.10 -2.65
C VAL A 50 -7.90 -10.86 -3.02
N ILE A 51 -8.25 -9.58 -3.23
CA ILE A 51 -9.54 -9.18 -3.78
C ILE A 51 -9.28 -8.31 -5.02
N ASN A 52 -9.98 -8.62 -6.11
CA ASN A 52 -10.04 -7.82 -7.32
C ASN A 52 -11.50 -7.42 -7.56
N THR A 53 -11.78 -6.13 -7.50
CA THR A 53 -13.14 -5.60 -7.62
C THR A 53 -13.54 -5.27 -9.06
N ASP A 54 -12.60 -5.37 -10.02
CA ASP A 54 -12.89 -5.15 -11.43
C ASP A 54 -14.15 -5.91 -11.83
N PRO A 55 -15.18 -5.24 -12.39
CA PRO A 55 -16.45 -5.87 -12.77
C PRO A 55 -16.29 -7.09 -13.70
N ALA A 56 -15.25 -7.12 -14.51
CA ALA A 56 -14.95 -8.24 -15.40
C ALA A 56 -14.37 -9.46 -14.67
N VAL A 57 -13.82 -9.27 -13.47
CA VAL A 57 -13.13 -10.32 -12.68
C VAL A 57 -13.90 -10.67 -11.42
N ARG A 58 -14.28 -9.69 -10.60
CA ARG A 58 -14.99 -9.81 -9.31
C ARG A 58 -14.53 -11.00 -8.47
N MET A 59 -13.22 -11.07 -8.24
CA MET A 59 -12.61 -12.16 -7.50
C MET A 59 -12.44 -11.77 -6.01
N ASN A 60 -12.86 -12.67 -5.12
CA ASN A 60 -12.51 -12.62 -3.71
C ASN A 60 -11.83 -13.95 -3.33
N ALA A 61 -10.51 -13.96 -3.32
CA ALA A 61 -9.65 -15.05 -2.85
C ALA A 61 -9.05 -14.69 -1.47
N ALA A 62 -9.86 -14.13 -0.59
CA ALA A 62 -9.51 -13.77 0.78
C ALA A 62 -10.50 -14.38 1.78
N PHE A 63 -10.08 -14.53 3.02
CA PHE A 63 -11.01 -14.97 4.08
C PHE A 63 -11.73 -13.79 4.78
N GLY A 64 -11.66 -12.60 4.20
CA GLY A 64 -12.44 -11.44 4.63
C GLY A 64 -13.94 -11.66 4.43
N ARG A 65 -14.75 -11.13 5.35
CA ARG A 65 -16.21 -11.37 5.35
C ARG A 65 -16.94 -10.67 4.19
N LYS A 66 -16.36 -9.61 3.64
CA LYS A 66 -17.06 -8.73 2.68
C LYS A 66 -16.21 -8.50 1.43
N MET A 67 -16.89 -8.29 0.33
CA MET A 67 -16.33 -7.76 -0.90
C MET A 67 -16.42 -6.24 -0.86
N PRO A 68 -15.31 -5.48 -0.88
CA PRO A 68 -15.38 -4.02 -0.95
C PRO A 68 -16.02 -3.56 -2.28
N GLY A 69 -16.51 -2.33 -2.29
CA GLY A 69 -16.99 -1.67 -3.51
C GLY A 69 -15.86 -1.45 -4.53
N PRO A 70 -16.20 -1.37 -5.82
CA PRO A 70 -15.24 -1.01 -6.85
C PRO A 70 -14.78 0.45 -6.68
N GLY A 71 -13.51 0.69 -6.99
CA GLY A 71 -12.86 2.01 -6.95
C GLY A 71 -11.52 1.97 -7.65
N ASN A 72 -10.73 3.02 -7.52
CA ASN A 72 -9.45 3.19 -8.18
C ASN A 72 -8.24 3.14 -7.23
N LEU A 73 -8.46 2.77 -5.97
CA LEU A 73 -7.40 2.59 -4.97
C LEU A 73 -6.91 1.14 -4.96
N ALA A 74 -5.64 0.90 -5.18
CA ALA A 74 -5.01 -0.37 -4.81
C ALA A 74 -4.43 -0.28 -3.40
N PHE A 75 -4.75 -1.26 -2.55
CA PHE A 75 -4.20 -1.37 -1.21
C PHE A 75 -3.37 -2.63 -1.07
N LEU A 76 -2.10 -2.44 -0.70
CA LEU A 76 -1.11 -3.50 -0.46
C LEU A 76 -0.78 -3.57 1.02
N SER A 77 -0.85 -4.74 1.65
CA SER A 77 -0.54 -4.89 3.07
C SER A 77 0.23 -6.16 3.39
N GLN A 78 1.29 -6.03 4.18
CA GLN A 78 1.96 -7.16 4.80
C GLN A 78 1.17 -7.73 5.99
N SER A 79 0.28 -6.94 6.60
CA SER A 79 -0.53 -7.36 7.76
C SER A 79 -1.92 -7.84 7.33
N GLY A 80 -2.20 -9.13 7.56
CA GLY A 80 -3.52 -9.70 7.33
C GLY A 80 -4.57 -9.18 8.31
N ALA A 81 -4.23 -9.02 9.59
CA ALA A 81 -5.15 -8.50 10.61
C ALA A 81 -5.54 -7.05 10.34
N LEU A 82 -4.58 -6.19 9.92
CA LEU A 82 -4.88 -4.82 9.55
C LEU A 82 -5.86 -4.74 8.38
N CYS A 83 -5.76 -5.65 7.43
CA CYS A 83 -6.64 -5.70 6.26
C CYS A 83 -8.12 -5.80 6.65
N THR A 84 -8.48 -6.56 7.69
CA THR A 84 -9.88 -6.67 8.13
C THR A 84 -10.41 -5.34 8.66
N SER A 85 -9.61 -4.66 9.50
CA SER A 85 -9.98 -3.32 10.03
C SER A 85 -10.05 -2.27 8.93
N VAL A 86 -9.18 -2.36 7.92
CA VAL A 86 -9.18 -1.46 6.77
C VAL A 86 -10.44 -1.66 5.91
N LEU A 87 -10.90 -2.89 5.71
CA LEU A 87 -12.14 -3.15 4.97
C LEU A 87 -13.37 -2.55 5.68
N ASP A 88 -13.43 -2.67 7.01
CA ASP A 88 -14.51 -2.06 7.80
C ASP A 88 -14.44 -0.52 7.75
N TYR A 89 -13.26 0.05 7.93
CA TYR A 89 -13.02 1.49 7.84
C TYR A 89 -13.40 2.09 6.46
N ALA A 90 -13.03 1.39 5.40
CA ALA A 90 -13.33 1.81 4.03
C ALA A 90 -14.84 1.76 3.72
N GLU A 91 -15.55 0.76 4.25
CA GLU A 91 -17.01 0.66 4.12
C GLU A 91 -17.72 1.87 4.76
N GLU A 92 -17.32 2.25 5.98
CA GLU A 92 -17.87 3.42 6.69
C GLU A 92 -17.61 4.74 5.93
N ARG A 93 -16.50 4.83 5.21
CA ARG A 93 -16.09 5.99 4.41
C ARG A 93 -16.53 5.93 2.94
N HIS A 94 -17.25 4.90 2.53
CA HIS A 94 -17.66 4.66 1.15
C HIS A 94 -16.48 4.64 0.15
N MET A 95 -15.32 4.16 0.60
CA MET A 95 -14.12 4.04 -0.22
C MET A 95 -14.15 2.71 -0.99
N GLY A 96 -13.96 2.79 -2.31
CA GLY A 96 -13.81 1.63 -3.17
C GLY A 96 -12.34 1.31 -3.46
N PHE A 97 -12.09 0.04 -3.78
CA PHE A 97 -10.76 -0.42 -4.19
C PHE A 97 -10.78 -0.93 -5.62
N SER A 98 -9.66 -0.86 -6.32
CA SER A 98 -9.41 -1.62 -7.55
C SER A 98 -8.89 -3.01 -7.20
N LYS A 99 -7.86 -3.04 -6.35
CA LYS A 99 -7.23 -4.26 -5.83
C LYS A 99 -7.03 -4.11 -4.33
N PHE A 100 -7.23 -5.21 -3.60
CA PHE A 100 -6.95 -5.29 -2.17
C PHE A 100 -6.12 -6.54 -1.92
N ILE A 101 -4.85 -6.37 -1.60
CA ILE A 101 -3.86 -7.44 -1.60
C ILE A 101 -3.16 -7.50 -0.25
N SER A 102 -3.41 -8.57 0.50
CA SER A 102 -2.59 -8.95 1.64
C SER A 102 -1.59 -10.00 1.19
N PHE A 103 -0.30 -9.69 1.30
CA PHE A 103 0.75 -10.58 0.79
C PHE A 103 1.64 -11.19 1.88
N GLY A 104 1.35 -10.90 3.16
CA GLY A 104 1.90 -11.58 4.34
C GLY A 104 3.42 -11.68 4.35
N ASN A 105 3.93 -12.90 4.48
CA ASN A 105 5.37 -13.18 4.55
C ASN A 105 6.14 -12.91 3.25
N LYS A 106 5.45 -12.72 2.11
CA LYS A 106 6.07 -12.49 0.79
C LYS A 106 7.19 -13.49 0.45
N ALA A 107 6.85 -14.78 0.57
CA ALA A 107 7.81 -15.85 0.29
C ALA A 107 8.25 -15.86 -1.18
N ASP A 108 7.41 -15.41 -2.09
CA ASP A 108 7.69 -15.36 -3.52
C ASP A 108 7.35 -14.00 -4.10
N VAL A 109 6.06 -13.70 -4.30
CA VAL A 109 5.60 -12.36 -4.74
C VAL A 109 5.76 -11.37 -3.60
N ASN A 110 6.44 -10.27 -3.86
CA ASN A 110 6.72 -9.19 -2.91
C ASN A 110 6.11 -7.85 -3.35
N GLU A 111 6.34 -6.80 -2.56
CA GLU A 111 5.82 -5.45 -2.84
C GLU A 111 6.25 -4.90 -4.19
N ILE A 112 7.45 -5.22 -4.66
CA ILE A 112 7.99 -4.71 -5.93
C ILE A 112 7.29 -5.37 -7.11
N ASP A 113 7.08 -6.69 -7.04
CA ASP A 113 6.36 -7.44 -8.07
C ASP A 113 4.89 -6.97 -8.18
N LEU A 114 4.27 -6.65 -7.04
CA LEU A 114 2.92 -6.09 -6.99
C LEU A 114 2.86 -4.67 -7.56
N LEU A 115 3.86 -3.83 -7.29
CA LEU A 115 3.97 -2.49 -7.87
C LEU A 115 4.13 -2.55 -9.39
N ASP A 116 4.99 -3.43 -9.91
CA ASP A 116 5.14 -3.64 -11.36
C ASP A 116 3.80 -4.09 -12.01
N TYR A 117 3.04 -4.96 -11.35
CA TYR A 117 1.70 -5.35 -11.80
C TYR A 117 0.73 -4.17 -11.82
N LEU A 118 0.67 -3.39 -10.73
CA LEU A 118 -0.25 -2.25 -10.60
C LEU A 118 0.11 -1.07 -11.51
N ALA A 119 1.35 -0.99 -11.96
CA ALA A 119 1.77 0.01 -12.93
C ALA A 119 0.90 -0.04 -14.20
N SER A 120 0.66 -1.24 -14.71
CA SER A 120 -0.10 -1.48 -15.93
C SER A 120 -1.61 -1.68 -15.72
N ASP A 121 -2.08 -1.75 -14.45
CA ASP A 121 -3.50 -1.94 -14.17
C ASP A 121 -4.31 -0.66 -14.48
N PRO A 122 -5.23 -0.71 -15.47
CA PRO A 122 -6.00 0.46 -15.87
C PRO A 122 -7.08 0.87 -14.86
N THR A 123 -7.39 -0.01 -13.90
CA THR A 123 -8.39 0.27 -12.87
C THR A 123 -7.80 0.91 -11.62
N THR A 124 -6.46 1.00 -11.53
CA THR A 124 -5.76 1.58 -10.39
C THR A 124 -5.18 2.95 -10.73
N ASP A 125 -5.59 3.99 -10.00
CA ASP A 125 -5.04 5.34 -10.10
C ASP A 125 -4.12 5.69 -8.93
N VAL A 126 -4.36 5.10 -7.75
CA VAL A 126 -3.61 5.38 -6.52
C VAL A 126 -3.18 4.08 -5.86
N ILE A 127 -1.97 4.04 -5.32
CA ILE A 127 -1.44 2.87 -4.61
C ILE A 127 -1.15 3.25 -3.16
N ALA A 128 -1.81 2.61 -2.21
CA ALA A 128 -1.55 2.74 -0.78
C ALA A 128 -0.94 1.46 -0.21
N MET A 129 0.10 1.61 0.60
CA MET A 129 0.88 0.48 1.13
C MET A 129 0.97 0.54 2.65
N TYR A 130 0.81 -0.62 3.29
CA TYR A 130 1.27 -0.87 4.65
C TYR A 130 2.43 -1.86 4.62
N LEU A 131 3.62 -1.39 4.97
CA LEU A 131 4.84 -2.18 4.89
C LEU A 131 5.53 -2.30 6.26
N GLU A 132 6.01 -3.48 6.57
CA GLU A 132 6.82 -3.81 7.75
C GLU A 132 8.31 -3.84 7.40
N ASP A 133 8.63 -4.30 6.19
CA ASP A 133 9.97 -4.24 5.60
C ASP A 133 9.90 -4.06 4.08
N ILE A 134 11.03 -3.75 3.44
CA ILE A 134 11.17 -3.67 1.99
C ILE A 134 12.25 -4.66 1.58
N SER A 135 11.92 -5.54 0.62
CA SER A 135 12.75 -6.67 0.23
C SER A 135 14.08 -6.25 -0.41
N ASP A 136 14.04 -5.27 -1.31
CA ASP A 136 15.18 -4.70 -2.02
C ASP A 136 14.97 -3.20 -2.20
N GLY A 137 15.64 -2.40 -1.36
CA GLY A 137 15.48 -0.95 -1.36
C GLY A 137 15.89 -0.28 -2.68
N ARG A 138 16.93 -0.79 -3.35
CA ARG A 138 17.39 -0.23 -4.63
C ARG A 138 16.35 -0.48 -5.73
N ARG A 139 15.95 -1.73 -5.89
CA ARG A 139 14.93 -2.11 -6.87
C ARG A 139 13.60 -1.42 -6.59
N PHE A 140 13.23 -1.25 -5.32
CA PHE A 140 12.03 -0.49 -4.92
C PHE A 140 12.08 0.95 -5.43
N ILE A 141 13.20 1.68 -5.20
CA ILE A 141 13.35 3.06 -5.69
C ILE A 141 13.25 3.12 -7.22
N GLU A 142 13.94 2.21 -7.92
CA GLU A 142 13.94 2.16 -9.39
C GLU A 142 12.52 1.90 -9.93
N THR A 143 11.82 0.92 -9.37
CA THR A 143 10.45 0.56 -9.78
C THR A 143 9.46 1.68 -9.51
N VAL A 144 9.45 2.24 -8.30
CA VAL A 144 8.53 3.33 -7.93
C VAL A 144 8.74 4.56 -8.83
N ARG A 145 9.99 4.96 -9.06
CA ARG A 145 10.30 6.09 -9.95
C ARG A 145 9.82 5.84 -11.38
N LYS A 146 10.08 4.65 -11.90
CA LYS A 146 9.60 4.25 -13.23
C LYS A 146 8.08 4.39 -13.32
N ILE A 147 7.36 3.81 -12.37
CA ILE A 147 5.89 3.86 -12.32
C ILE A 147 5.41 5.32 -12.30
N PHE A 148 5.99 6.16 -11.41
CA PHE A 148 5.60 7.56 -11.31
C PHE A 148 5.81 8.33 -12.61
N TRP A 149 6.95 8.15 -13.27
CA TRP A 149 7.25 8.84 -14.53
C TRP A 149 6.38 8.37 -15.71
N GLU A 150 6.05 7.08 -15.75
CA GLU A 150 5.26 6.50 -16.84
C GLU A 150 3.75 6.69 -16.66
N THR A 151 3.26 6.66 -15.42
CA THR A 151 1.82 6.58 -15.14
C THR A 151 1.27 7.74 -14.31
N HIS A 152 2.14 8.48 -13.61
CA HIS A 152 1.78 9.53 -12.65
C HIS A 152 0.90 9.05 -11.48
N LYS A 153 0.86 7.74 -11.19
CA LYS A 153 0.10 7.18 -10.08
C LYS A 153 0.73 7.60 -8.74
N PRO A 154 0.02 8.32 -7.86
CA PRO A 154 0.50 8.61 -6.52
C PRO A 154 0.66 7.33 -5.70
N MET A 155 1.72 7.30 -4.89
CA MET A 155 2.00 6.19 -4.00
C MET A 155 2.16 6.67 -2.57
N LEU A 156 1.45 6.02 -1.65
CA LEU A 156 1.42 6.32 -0.23
C LEU A 156 1.96 5.11 0.54
N CYS A 157 2.71 5.34 1.60
CA CYS A 157 3.23 4.26 2.43
C CYS A 157 3.15 4.60 3.91
N LEU A 158 2.49 3.74 4.67
CA LEU A 158 2.63 3.65 6.10
C LEU A 158 3.65 2.56 6.40
N LYS A 159 4.86 2.96 6.82
CA LYS A 159 5.93 2.05 7.22
C LYS A 159 5.92 1.89 8.74
N SER A 160 5.62 0.70 9.23
CA SER A 160 5.63 0.38 10.65
C SER A 160 7.04 0.13 11.20
N GLY A 161 7.20 0.12 12.52
CA GLY A 161 8.50 -0.13 13.17
C GLY A 161 9.45 1.06 13.14
N ARG A 162 8.94 2.28 13.41
CA ARG A 162 9.70 3.53 13.37
C ARG A 162 10.62 3.72 14.57
N THR A 163 10.19 3.29 15.76
CA THR A 163 11.01 3.37 16.99
C THR A 163 11.84 2.10 17.16
N PRO A 164 12.92 2.12 17.95
CA PRO A 164 13.69 0.92 18.25
C PRO A 164 12.82 -0.23 18.80
N GLU A 165 11.86 0.09 19.65
CA GLU A 165 10.91 -0.87 20.21
C GLU A 165 9.96 -1.42 19.13
N GLY A 166 9.44 -0.54 18.26
CA GLY A 166 8.62 -0.91 17.12
C GLY A 166 9.39 -1.78 16.12
N ALA A 167 10.64 -1.45 15.82
CA ALA A 167 11.51 -2.23 14.94
C ALA A 167 11.76 -3.65 15.52
N LYS A 168 11.96 -3.74 16.83
CA LYS A 168 12.09 -5.04 17.52
C LYS A 168 10.79 -5.85 17.46
N ALA A 169 9.63 -5.20 17.61
CA ALA A 169 8.33 -5.84 17.46
C ALA A 169 8.12 -6.38 16.04
N VAL A 170 8.43 -5.59 15.01
CA VAL A 170 8.38 -6.02 13.59
C VAL A 170 9.30 -7.21 13.37
N SER A 171 10.57 -7.15 13.82
CA SER A 171 11.52 -8.27 13.66
C SER A 171 11.04 -9.55 14.35
N SER A 172 10.39 -9.43 15.51
CA SER A 172 9.82 -10.57 16.22
C SER A 172 8.58 -11.14 15.51
N HIS A 173 7.83 -10.29 14.81
CA HIS A 173 6.58 -10.66 14.12
C HIS A 173 6.84 -11.26 12.72
N THR A 174 7.78 -10.70 11.97
CA THR A 174 8.03 -11.08 10.58
C THR A 174 9.24 -11.99 10.39
N GLY A 175 10.08 -12.15 11.42
CA GLY A 175 11.36 -12.84 11.33
C GLY A 175 12.40 -12.13 10.45
N SER A 176 12.14 -10.87 10.05
CA SER A 176 13.06 -10.07 9.24
C SER A 176 13.83 -9.06 10.08
N LEU A 177 15.09 -8.79 9.71
CA LEU A 177 15.88 -7.73 10.32
C LEU A 177 15.35 -6.37 9.84
N ALA A 178 14.72 -5.61 10.73
CA ALA A 178 14.30 -4.25 10.44
C ALA A 178 15.53 -3.34 10.32
N GLY A 179 15.67 -2.66 9.19
CA GLY A 179 16.63 -1.56 9.03
C GLY A 179 16.27 -0.36 9.93
N SER A 180 17.18 0.61 10.07
CA SER A 180 16.87 1.84 10.81
C SER A 180 15.77 2.64 10.11
N ASP A 181 14.93 3.33 10.86
CA ASP A 181 13.85 4.15 10.32
C ASP A 181 14.34 5.25 9.37
N SER A 182 15.53 5.82 9.67
CA SER A 182 16.16 6.82 8.81
C SER A 182 16.52 6.30 7.41
N VAL A 183 16.86 5.01 7.28
CA VAL A 183 17.11 4.39 5.97
C VAL A 183 15.81 4.24 5.19
N TYR A 184 14.73 3.80 5.84
CA TYR A 184 13.40 3.72 5.20
C TYR A 184 12.87 5.10 4.81
N ASP A 185 13.08 6.11 5.67
CA ASP A 185 12.68 7.49 5.36
C ASP A 185 13.42 8.01 4.12
N ALA A 186 14.74 7.86 4.09
CA ALA A 186 15.54 8.24 2.93
C ALA A 186 15.12 7.49 1.66
N LEU A 187 14.80 6.18 1.77
CA LEU A 187 14.36 5.36 0.65
C LEU A 187 13.00 5.83 0.11
N LEU A 188 12.02 6.09 0.97
CA LEU A 188 10.69 6.55 0.56
C LEU A 188 10.77 7.95 -0.04
N VAL A 189 11.54 8.88 0.55
CA VAL A 189 11.78 10.21 -0.01
C VAL A 189 12.45 10.14 -1.38
N GLN A 190 13.50 9.33 -1.52
CA GLN A 190 14.19 9.16 -2.80
C GLN A 190 13.33 8.53 -3.88
N SER A 191 12.42 7.64 -3.51
CA SER A 191 11.50 7.01 -4.47
C SER A 191 10.35 7.93 -4.89
N GLY A 192 10.03 8.98 -4.10
CA GLY A 192 8.88 9.86 -4.31
C GLY A 192 7.57 9.30 -3.73
N VAL A 193 7.66 8.30 -2.85
CA VAL A 193 6.51 7.78 -2.11
C VAL A 193 6.18 8.74 -0.96
N GLN A 194 4.92 9.12 -0.84
CA GLN A 194 4.47 9.89 0.30
C GLN A 194 4.40 8.98 1.53
N ARG A 195 5.27 9.23 2.51
CA ARG A 195 5.21 8.57 3.80
C ARG A 195 4.15 9.21 4.67
N VAL A 196 3.36 8.37 5.36
CA VAL A 196 2.33 8.79 6.32
C VAL A 196 2.53 8.07 7.65
N ASP A 197 1.98 8.65 8.73
CA ASP A 197 2.22 8.16 10.09
C ASP A 197 1.08 7.34 10.66
N THR A 198 -0.12 7.52 10.13
CA THR A 198 -1.33 6.86 10.64
C THR A 198 -2.17 6.26 9.52
N ILE A 199 -3.02 5.28 9.88
CA ILE A 199 -4.01 4.73 8.95
C ILE A 199 -4.99 5.80 8.48
N ALA A 200 -5.38 6.73 9.34
CA ALA A 200 -6.27 7.84 8.97
C ALA A 200 -5.61 8.71 7.90
N GLU A 201 -4.37 9.14 8.09
CA GLU A 201 -3.62 9.92 7.08
C GLU A 201 -3.46 9.16 5.76
N LEU A 202 -3.22 7.83 5.82
CA LEU A 202 -3.09 7.01 4.63
C LEU A 202 -4.37 7.07 3.78
N PHE A 203 -5.53 6.87 4.41
CA PHE A 203 -6.80 6.83 3.69
C PHE A 203 -7.36 8.21 3.38
N ASP A 204 -7.14 9.23 4.21
CA ASP A 204 -7.53 10.59 3.90
C ASP A 204 -6.74 11.13 2.69
N SER A 205 -5.43 10.86 2.64
CA SER A 205 -4.59 11.19 1.48
C SER A 205 -4.96 10.39 0.25
N ALA A 206 -5.22 9.08 0.39
CA ALA A 206 -5.66 8.24 -0.72
C ALA A 206 -7.00 8.71 -1.29
N ALA A 207 -7.98 9.04 -0.42
CA ALA A 207 -9.28 9.58 -0.84
C ALA A 207 -9.12 10.87 -1.65
N LEU A 208 -8.23 11.77 -1.21
CA LEU A 208 -7.93 12.99 -1.94
C LEU A 208 -7.41 12.69 -3.34
N TYR A 209 -6.39 11.83 -3.45
CA TYR A 209 -5.80 11.46 -4.75
C TYR A 209 -6.76 10.69 -5.66
N CYS A 210 -7.65 9.88 -5.09
CA CYS A 210 -8.65 9.13 -5.86
C CYS A 210 -9.76 10.01 -6.45
N THR A 211 -10.04 11.17 -5.82
CA THR A 211 -11.21 12.01 -6.15
C THR A 211 -10.85 13.35 -6.77
N GLN A 212 -9.59 13.78 -6.65
CA GLN A 212 -9.13 15.08 -7.12
C GLN A 212 -7.99 14.94 -8.14
N PRO A 213 -7.91 15.85 -9.13
CA PRO A 213 -6.76 15.90 -10.01
C PRO A 213 -5.49 16.26 -9.22
N LEU A 214 -4.35 15.74 -9.63
CA LEU A 214 -3.07 16.09 -9.01
C LEU A 214 -2.79 17.59 -9.17
N PRO A 215 -2.36 18.29 -8.09
CA PRO A 215 -2.06 19.72 -8.16
C PRO A 215 -0.87 19.97 -9.07
N ARG A 216 -0.96 21.04 -9.88
CA ARG A 216 0.10 21.46 -10.82
C ARG A 216 1.07 22.48 -10.23
N GLY A 217 0.89 22.85 -8.98
CA GLY A 217 1.73 23.85 -8.31
C GLY A 217 1.33 24.09 -6.84
N GLY A 218 2.12 24.90 -6.15
CA GLY A 218 1.96 25.15 -4.70
C GLY A 218 1.08 26.36 -4.36
N ARG A 219 0.25 26.88 -5.27
CA ARG A 219 -0.68 27.99 -4.97
C ARG A 219 -2.07 27.44 -4.69
N VAL A 220 -2.71 27.95 -3.62
CA VAL A 220 -4.05 27.51 -3.21
C VAL A 220 -4.96 28.72 -3.03
N ALA A 221 -6.19 28.62 -3.51
CA ALA A 221 -7.27 29.54 -3.18
C ALA A 221 -8.23 28.88 -2.19
N ILE A 222 -8.61 29.61 -1.14
CA ILE A 222 -9.52 29.11 -0.11
C ILE A 222 -10.87 29.78 -0.33
N ILE A 223 -11.90 28.97 -0.59
CA ILE A 223 -13.28 29.42 -0.74
C ILE A 223 -14.09 28.83 0.41
N THR A 224 -14.66 29.67 1.24
CA THR A 224 -15.42 29.24 2.42
C THR A 224 -16.50 30.27 2.76
N ASN A 225 -17.60 29.78 3.34
CA ASN A 225 -18.63 30.61 3.93
C ASN A 225 -18.45 30.82 5.44
N ALA A 226 -17.35 30.29 6.02
CA ALA A 226 -17.09 30.34 7.47
C ALA A 226 -15.67 30.87 7.74
N GLY A 227 -15.58 31.99 8.51
CA GLY A 227 -14.29 32.65 8.80
C GLY A 227 -13.30 31.75 9.55
N GLY A 228 -13.74 31.07 10.61
CA GLY A 228 -12.89 30.21 11.43
C GLY A 228 -12.17 29.09 10.60
N PRO A 229 -12.90 28.25 9.88
CA PRO A 229 -12.31 27.26 8.98
C PRO A 229 -11.39 27.86 7.93
N GLY A 230 -11.71 29.05 7.39
CA GLY A 230 -10.86 29.77 6.43
C GLY A 230 -9.50 30.16 7.03
N ILE A 231 -9.48 30.68 8.26
CA ILE A 231 -8.24 31.01 8.98
C ILE A 231 -7.41 29.74 9.23
N MET A 232 -8.02 28.67 9.72
CA MET A 232 -7.33 27.39 9.95
C MET A 232 -6.74 26.81 8.66
N ALA A 233 -7.47 26.86 7.55
CA ALA A 233 -6.98 26.41 6.26
C ALA A 233 -5.81 27.27 5.76
N THR A 234 -5.85 28.59 5.99
CA THR A 234 -4.77 29.53 5.68
C THR A 234 -3.50 29.20 6.46
N ASP A 235 -3.63 29.02 7.78
CA ASP A 235 -2.49 28.65 8.65
C ASP A 235 -1.88 27.31 8.23
N ALA A 236 -2.71 26.31 7.92
CA ALA A 236 -2.26 25.02 7.42
C ALA A 236 -1.53 25.15 6.08
N ALA A 237 -2.10 25.90 5.12
CA ALA A 237 -1.48 26.10 3.81
C ALA A 237 -0.07 26.71 3.94
N VAL A 238 0.08 27.78 4.73
CA VAL A 238 1.37 28.43 4.96
C VAL A 238 2.34 27.51 5.71
N ARG A 239 1.89 26.81 6.74
CA ARG A 239 2.69 25.87 7.53
C ARG A 239 3.29 24.75 6.66
N PHE A 240 2.55 24.27 5.65
CA PHE A 240 3.01 23.23 4.73
C PHE A 240 3.66 23.80 3.45
N GLY A 241 4.05 25.07 3.44
CA GLY A 241 4.83 25.68 2.36
C GLY A 241 4.02 26.05 1.11
N LEU A 242 2.69 26.02 1.19
CA LEU A 242 1.83 26.49 0.11
C LEU A 242 1.74 28.01 0.14
N LYS A 243 1.43 28.62 -1.00
CA LYS A 243 1.22 30.05 -1.15
C LYS A 243 -0.27 30.32 -1.41
N LEU A 244 -0.82 31.32 -0.73
CA LEU A 244 -2.17 31.78 -1.08
C LEU A 244 -2.16 32.43 -2.47
N ALA A 245 -3.19 32.13 -3.25
CA ALA A 245 -3.37 32.72 -4.56
C ALA A 245 -3.79 34.20 -4.40
N GLU A 246 -3.13 35.09 -5.14
CA GLU A 246 -3.61 36.47 -5.32
C GLU A 246 -4.73 36.46 -6.36
N LEU A 247 -5.92 36.86 -5.97
CA LEU A 247 -7.07 36.93 -6.85
C LEU A 247 -7.03 38.25 -7.64
N SER A 248 -7.30 38.16 -8.94
CA SER A 248 -7.42 39.35 -9.77
C SER A 248 -8.69 40.13 -9.40
N PRO A 249 -8.75 41.46 -9.67
CA PRO A 249 -9.97 42.25 -9.45
C PRO A 249 -11.22 41.71 -10.15
N ALA A 250 -11.03 40.99 -11.25
CA ALA A 250 -12.13 40.34 -11.98
C ALA A 250 -12.59 39.01 -11.34
N THR A 251 -11.81 38.48 -10.40
CA THR A 251 -12.10 37.21 -9.70
C THR A 251 -12.70 37.46 -8.31
N GLN A 252 -12.48 38.66 -7.77
CA GLN A 252 -13.09 39.16 -6.52
C GLN A 252 -14.52 39.66 -6.74
#